data_dd7cbcde701da249f36da7d9c1bec198
#
_entry.id   dd7cbcde701da249f36da7d9c1bec198
#
_cell.length_a   1.000
_cell.length_b   1.000
_cell.length_c   1.000
_cell.angle_alpha   90.00
_cell.angle_beta   90.00
_cell.angle_gamma   90.00
#
_symmetry.space_group_name_H-M   'P 1'
#
loop_
_entity.id
_entity.type
_entity.pdbx_description
1 polymer ?
#
loop_
_entity_poly.entity_id
_entity_poly.type
_entity_poly.pdbx_seq_one_letter_code
_entity_poly.pdbx_strand_id
1 'polypeptide(L)'
;MQVRLSPAVARAVLGVSPAELDGAVVALDDLWGREASRIREQLGDASSWEDRFALTDALLARRREAGSPVDPEVAWAWDRIVVSRGLVRVDELAAELGWSRKRLWSRFRSQIGLPPKRAVKLVRFDHAAHRLVAGQDAARVAADSGYADQSHLHRDVVAFTGVTPATVAGEPFLAVDDIAWTSQEAPAKTHASGVLRR
;
A
#
# COMPACT_ATOMS: atom_id res chain seq x y z
N MET A 1 -9.79 0.82 14.77
CA MET A 1 -8.86 1.70 14.04
C MET A 1 -8.01 0.84 13.11
N GLN A 2 -7.78 1.26 11.88
CA GLN A 2 -6.91 0.61 10.90
C GLN A 2 -5.84 1.62 10.47
N VAL A 3 -4.60 1.15 10.35
CA VAL A 3 -3.47 1.95 9.85
C VAL A 3 -2.97 1.30 8.55
N ARG A 4 -2.77 2.12 7.53
CA ARG A 4 -2.13 1.70 6.29
C ARG A 4 -0.77 2.37 6.17
N LEU A 5 0.24 1.58 5.89
CA LEU A 5 1.61 2.04 5.72
C LEU A 5 2.00 1.91 4.25
N SER A 6 2.68 2.91 3.71
CA SER A 6 3.41 2.73 2.45
C SER A 6 4.41 1.58 2.60
N PRO A 7 4.54 0.67 1.64
CA PRO A 7 5.53 -0.40 1.69
C PRO A 7 6.96 0.10 1.91
N ALA A 8 7.28 1.29 1.44
CA ALA A 8 8.59 1.93 1.68
C ALA A 8 8.82 2.30 3.17
N VAL A 9 7.75 2.52 3.94
CA VAL A 9 7.82 2.85 5.38
C VAL A 9 7.60 1.62 6.24
N ALA A 10 6.85 0.63 5.74
CA ALA A 10 6.43 -0.54 6.50
C ALA A 10 7.61 -1.28 7.15
N ARG A 11 8.74 -1.43 6.45
CA ARG A 11 9.93 -2.10 6.97
C ARG A 11 10.46 -1.41 8.22
N ALA A 12 10.59 -0.10 8.21
CA ALA A 12 11.11 0.66 9.36
C ALA A 12 10.15 0.57 10.54
N VAL A 13 8.85 0.69 10.30
CA VAL A 13 7.82 0.65 11.34
C VAL A 13 7.64 -0.75 11.93
N LEU A 14 7.56 -1.77 11.10
CA LEU A 14 7.31 -3.15 11.56
C LEU A 14 8.56 -3.80 12.16
N GLY A 15 9.76 -3.37 11.77
CA GLY A 15 11.02 -3.93 12.25
C GLY A 15 11.43 -5.23 11.57
N VAL A 16 10.67 -5.68 10.56
CA VAL A 16 10.93 -6.88 9.77
C VAL A 16 10.86 -6.58 8.27
N SER A 17 11.50 -7.41 7.47
CA SER A 17 11.34 -7.30 6.02
C SER A 17 9.91 -7.66 5.61
N PRO A 18 9.21 -6.83 4.81
CA PRO A 18 7.90 -7.21 4.30
C PRO A 18 7.90 -8.54 3.53
N ALA A 19 9.06 -8.94 2.96
CA ALA A 19 9.21 -10.23 2.30
C ALA A 19 9.10 -11.43 3.27
N GLU A 20 9.38 -11.23 4.55
CA GLU A 20 9.27 -12.28 5.57
C GLU A 20 7.81 -12.52 5.98
N LEU A 21 6.94 -11.53 5.78
CA LEU A 21 5.50 -11.66 6.06
C LEU A 21 4.75 -12.39 4.95
N ASP A 22 5.24 -12.33 3.72
CA ASP A 22 4.75 -13.00 2.48
C ASP A 22 3.21 -13.10 2.37
N GLY A 23 2.52 -12.01 2.68
CA GLY A 23 1.05 -11.94 2.65
C GLY A 23 0.35 -12.63 3.83
N ALA A 24 1.07 -13.06 4.84
CA ALA A 24 0.50 -13.61 6.06
C ALA A 24 -0.13 -12.52 6.92
N VAL A 25 -1.21 -12.88 7.63
CA VAL A 25 -1.74 -12.08 8.73
C VAL A 25 -0.98 -12.48 9.98
N VAL A 26 -0.22 -11.54 10.54
CA VAL A 26 0.64 -11.78 11.73
C VAL A 26 0.11 -10.93 12.88
N ALA A 27 0.08 -11.49 14.08
CA ALA A 27 -0.30 -10.72 15.27
C ALA A 27 0.75 -9.65 15.57
N LEU A 28 0.31 -8.48 16.02
CA LEU A 28 1.22 -7.39 16.35
C LEU A 28 2.14 -7.75 17.53
N ASP A 29 1.68 -8.60 18.43
CA ASP A 29 2.46 -9.13 19.55
C ASP A 29 3.66 -9.98 19.09
N ASP A 30 3.54 -10.68 17.95
CA ASP A 30 4.64 -11.45 17.36
C ASP A 30 5.75 -10.54 16.76
N LEU A 31 5.38 -9.34 16.33
CA LEU A 31 6.31 -8.36 15.75
C LEU A 31 6.92 -7.43 16.80
N TRP A 32 6.14 -6.99 17.78
CA TRP A 32 6.53 -5.93 18.71
C TRP A 32 6.58 -6.37 20.16
N GLY A 33 6.21 -7.65 20.46
CA GLY A 33 6.26 -8.21 21.80
C GLY A 33 5.48 -7.37 22.83
N ARG A 34 6.12 -7.09 23.96
CA ARG A 34 5.50 -6.29 25.04
C ARG A 34 5.10 -4.86 24.64
N GLU A 35 5.69 -4.31 23.61
CA GLU A 35 5.32 -2.98 23.12
C GLU A 35 3.90 -2.98 22.55
N ALA A 36 3.51 -4.03 21.84
CA ALA A 36 2.15 -4.17 21.32
C ALA A 36 1.09 -4.13 22.43
N SER A 37 1.34 -4.82 23.55
CA SER A 37 0.42 -4.82 24.70
C SER A 37 0.31 -3.44 25.33
N ARG A 38 1.42 -2.74 25.56
CA ARG A 38 1.43 -1.38 26.08
C ARG A 38 0.65 -0.41 25.21
N ILE A 39 0.83 -0.51 23.89
CA ILE A 39 0.12 0.34 22.93
C ILE A 39 -1.37 0.06 22.98
N ARG A 40 -1.77 -1.21 23.07
CA ARG A 40 -3.17 -1.60 23.18
C ARG A 40 -3.82 -1.03 24.44
N GLU A 41 -3.13 -1.07 25.57
CA GLU A 41 -3.56 -0.45 26.83
C GLU A 41 -3.72 1.08 26.66
N GLN A 42 -2.68 1.77 26.19
CA GLN A 42 -2.73 3.22 25.95
C GLN A 42 -3.86 3.66 25.02
N LEU A 43 -4.09 2.91 23.95
CA LEU A 43 -5.19 3.18 23.02
C LEU A 43 -6.57 2.87 23.63
N GLY A 44 -6.63 1.88 24.53
CA GLY A 44 -7.84 1.55 25.30
C GLY A 44 -8.21 2.65 26.29
N ASP A 45 -7.20 3.19 26.98
CA ASP A 45 -7.36 4.23 28.02
C ASP A 45 -7.59 5.63 27.43
N ALA A 46 -7.28 5.83 26.16
CA ALA A 46 -7.45 7.12 25.49
C ALA A 46 -8.93 7.55 25.45
N SER A 47 -9.20 8.77 25.94
CA SER A 47 -10.55 9.28 26.15
C SER A 47 -11.29 9.64 24.85
N SER A 48 -10.55 9.95 23.78
CA SER A 48 -11.09 10.38 22.50
C SER A 48 -10.45 9.67 21.30
N TRP A 49 -11.06 9.75 20.15
CA TRP A 49 -10.45 9.30 18.90
C TRP A 49 -9.27 10.16 18.49
N GLU A 50 -9.30 11.45 18.82
CA GLU A 50 -8.20 12.38 18.56
C GLU A 50 -6.93 11.96 19.33
N ASP A 51 -7.08 11.60 20.61
CA ASP A 51 -5.97 11.07 21.42
C ASP A 51 -5.43 9.76 20.85
N ARG A 52 -6.31 8.85 20.41
CA ARG A 52 -5.90 7.60 19.78
C ARG A 52 -5.11 7.81 18.50
N PHE A 53 -5.52 8.76 17.66
CA PHE A 53 -4.78 9.10 16.44
C PHE A 53 -3.43 9.73 16.80
N ALA A 54 -3.38 10.67 17.73
CA ALA A 54 -2.13 11.30 18.15
C ALA A 54 -1.12 10.29 18.74
N LEU A 55 -1.59 9.37 19.59
CA LEU A 55 -0.78 8.27 20.13
C LEU A 55 -0.25 7.35 19.03
N THR A 56 -1.10 7.02 18.05
CA THR A 56 -0.71 6.18 16.92
C THR A 56 0.34 6.86 16.06
N ASP A 57 0.13 8.14 15.71
CA ASP A 57 1.07 8.91 14.89
C ASP A 57 2.43 9.04 15.57
N ALA A 58 2.45 9.37 16.88
CA ALA A 58 3.67 9.45 17.67
C ALA A 58 4.43 8.11 17.73
N LEU A 59 3.70 7.01 17.90
CA LEU A 59 4.27 5.68 17.88
C LEU A 59 4.92 5.34 16.52
N LEU A 60 4.18 5.54 15.44
CA LEU A 60 4.65 5.22 14.10
C LEU A 60 5.85 6.08 13.70
N ALA A 61 5.84 7.37 14.05
CA ALA A 61 6.97 8.27 13.85
C ALA A 61 8.23 7.77 14.58
N ARG A 62 8.11 7.46 15.88
CA ARG A 62 9.21 6.92 16.68
C ARG A 62 9.77 5.61 16.10
N ARG A 63 8.90 4.69 15.70
CA ARG A 63 9.34 3.42 15.12
C ARG A 63 10.01 3.61 13.75
N ARG A 64 9.50 4.53 12.94
CA ARG A 64 10.10 4.89 11.66
C ARG A 64 11.50 5.47 11.83
N GLU A 65 11.70 6.34 12.84
CA GLU A 65 13.00 6.95 13.15
C GLU A 65 14.01 5.91 13.68
N ALA A 66 13.56 4.99 14.52
CA ALA A 66 14.40 3.94 15.09
C ALA A 66 14.68 2.77 14.11
N GLY A 67 13.85 2.61 13.11
CA GLY A 67 13.92 1.48 12.18
C GLY A 67 14.87 1.69 11.01
N SER A 68 15.10 0.61 10.27
CA SER A 68 15.95 0.65 9.08
C SER A 68 15.13 1.11 7.86
N PRO A 69 15.43 2.27 7.27
CA PRO A 69 14.75 2.72 6.07
C PRO A 69 15.05 1.80 4.88
N VAL A 70 14.27 1.89 3.84
CA VAL A 70 14.60 1.30 2.54
C VAL A 70 15.71 2.12 1.88
N ASP A 71 16.47 1.51 0.98
CA ASP A 71 17.46 2.22 0.18
C ASP A 71 16.79 3.37 -0.60
N PRO A 72 17.46 4.53 -0.74
CA PRO A 72 16.89 5.66 -1.47
C PRO A 72 16.44 5.31 -2.90
N GLU A 73 17.19 4.45 -3.59
CA GLU A 73 16.89 4.00 -4.95
C GLU A 73 15.63 3.11 -4.98
N VAL A 74 15.43 2.30 -3.93
CA VAL A 74 14.23 1.46 -3.81
C VAL A 74 13.01 2.33 -3.48
N ALA A 75 13.16 3.31 -2.60
CA ALA A 75 12.12 4.29 -2.30
C ALA A 75 11.72 5.07 -3.56
N TRP A 76 12.72 5.58 -4.30
CA TRP A 76 12.51 6.26 -5.56
C TRP A 76 11.76 5.38 -6.59
N ALA A 77 12.17 4.12 -6.74
CA ALA A 77 11.49 3.21 -7.67
C ALA A 77 10.03 2.96 -7.26
N TRP A 78 9.76 2.85 -5.96
CA TRP A 78 8.40 2.75 -5.45
C TRP A 78 7.57 4.00 -5.77
N ASP A 79 8.10 5.19 -5.49
CA ASP A 79 7.41 6.46 -5.76
C ASP A 79 7.13 6.65 -7.26
N ARG A 80 8.08 6.26 -8.13
CA ARG A 80 7.87 6.26 -9.59
C ARG A 80 6.71 5.34 -10.02
N ILE A 81 6.60 4.17 -9.41
CA ILE A 81 5.48 3.25 -9.66
C ILE A 81 4.16 3.89 -9.24
N VAL A 82 4.12 4.50 -8.06
CA VAL A 82 2.91 5.14 -7.52
C VAL A 82 2.50 6.35 -8.37
N VAL A 83 3.42 7.29 -8.62
CA VAL A 83 3.16 8.50 -9.41
C VAL A 83 2.71 8.17 -10.83
N SER A 84 3.30 7.14 -11.44
CA SER A 84 2.89 6.67 -12.78
C SER A 84 1.58 5.87 -12.77
N ARG A 85 0.97 5.64 -11.60
CA ARG A 85 -0.21 4.77 -11.46
C ARG A 85 0.03 3.36 -12.00
N GLY A 86 1.25 2.85 -11.86
CA GLY A 86 1.63 1.55 -12.39
C GLY A 86 1.77 1.49 -13.91
N LEU A 87 2.00 2.61 -14.58
CA LEU A 87 2.23 2.65 -16.03
C LEU A 87 3.71 2.58 -16.40
N VAL A 88 4.62 2.85 -15.46
CA VAL A 88 6.06 2.78 -15.69
C VAL A 88 6.51 1.35 -16.00
N ARG A 89 7.46 1.20 -16.89
CA ARG A 89 8.08 -0.08 -17.21
C ARG A 89 9.23 -0.39 -16.26
N VAL A 90 9.33 -1.65 -15.82
CA VAL A 90 10.41 -2.10 -14.92
C VAL A 90 11.80 -1.90 -15.55
N ASP A 91 11.90 -2.01 -16.88
CA ASP A 91 13.15 -1.77 -17.61
C ASP A 91 13.58 -0.30 -17.54
N GLU A 92 12.63 0.63 -17.59
CA GLU A 92 12.85 2.07 -17.45
C GLU A 92 13.35 2.40 -16.03
N LEU A 93 12.72 1.84 -14.99
CA LEU A 93 13.18 2.00 -13.61
C LEU A 93 14.62 1.51 -13.43
N ALA A 94 14.97 0.37 -14.00
CA ALA A 94 16.32 -0.18 -13.92
C ALA A 94 17.32 0.73 -14.64
N ALA A 95 16.98 1.23 -15.82
CA ALA A 95 17.81 2.12 -16.62
C ALA A 95 18.05 3.47 -15.92
N GLU A 96 16.99 4.11 -15.39
CA GLU A 96 17.09 5.39 -14.67
C GLU A 96 17.98 5.28 -13.41
N LEU A 97 17.98 4.11 -12.75
CA LEU A 97 18.84 3.84 -11.59
C LEU A 97 20.26 3.39 -11.96
N GLY A 98 20.54 3.14 -13.24
CA GLY A 98 21.81 2.53 -13.65
C GLY A 98 21.98 1.09 -13.12
N TRP A 99 20.89 0.38 -12.84
CA TRP A 99 20.91 -0.96 -12.29
C TRP A 99 20.57 -2.01 -13.34
N SER A 100 21.12 -3.23 -13.16
CA SER A 100 20.59 -4.38 -13.88
C SER A 100 19.19 -4.74 -13.36
N ARG A 101 18.35 -5.33 -14.22
CA ARG A 101 17.03 -5.85 -13.82
C ARG A 101 17.11 -6.82 -12.63
N LYS A 102 18.15 -7.65 -12.57
CA LYS A 102 18.39 -8.59 -11.48
C LYS A 102 18.64 -7.86 -10.16
N ARG A 103 19.47 -6.78 -10.18
CA ARG A 103 19.73 -5.95 -8.99
C ARG A 103 18.46 -5.26 -8.50
N LEU A 104 17.73 -4.61 -9.39
CA LEU A 104 16.45 -3.98 -9.06
C LEU A 104 15.47 -5.00 -8.46
N TRP A 105 15.30 -6.15 -9.10
CA TRP A 105 14.41 -7.19 -8.60
C TRP A 105 14.77 -7.65 -7.19
N SER A 106 16.06 -7.96 -6.95
CA SER A 106 16.53 -8.45 -5.66
C SER A 106 16.37 -7.41 -4.55
N ARG A 107 16.85 -6.17 -4.78
CA ARG A 107 16.80 -5.10 -3.77
C ARG A 107 15.39 -4.66 -3.48
N PHE A 108 14.57 -4.48 -4.51
CA PHE A 108 13.17 -4.08 -4.38
C PHE A 108 12.36 -5.14 -3.62
N ARG A 109 12.48 -6.43 -4.02
CA ARG A 109 11.74 -7.50 -3.36
C ARG A 109 12.13 -7.64 -1.87
N SER A 110 13.42 -7.58 -1.54
CA SER A 110 13.86 -7.74 -0.15
C SER A 110 13.40 -6.60 0.77
N GLN A 111 13.09 -5.42 0.23
CA GLN A 111 12.76 -4.24 1.02
C GLN A 111 11.27 -3.85 0.96
N ILE A 112 10.62 -4.07 -0.19
CA ILE A 112 9.19 -3.79 -0.41
C ILE A 112 8.32 -5.04 -0.18
N GLY A 113 8.90 -6.25 -0.25
CA GLY A 113 8.18 -7.52 -0.11
C GLY A 113 7.61 -8.07 -1.41
N LEU A 114 7.56 -7.28 -2.48
CA LEU A 114 7.01 -7.66 -3.78
C LEU A 114 8.04 -7.48 -4.89
N PRO A 115 8.05 -8.34 -5.92
CA PRO A 115 8.81 -8.05 -7.13
C PRO A 115 8.33 -6.77 -7.82
N PRO A 116 9.19 -5.96 -8.48
CA PRO A 116 8.80 -4.70 -9.13
C PRO A 116 7.62 -4.86 -10.09
N LYS A 117 7.62 -5.91 -10.90
CA LYS A 117 6.52 -6.18 -11.85
C LYS A 117 5.16 -6.42 -11.14
N ARG A 118 5.17 -7.07 -9.96
CA ARG A 118 3.95 -7.28 -9.18
C ARG A 118 3.48 -5.98 -8.53
N ALA A 119 4.41 -5.16 -8.04
CA ALA A 119 4.12 -3.83 -7.50
C ALA A 119 3.47 -2.90 -8.55
N VAL A 120 4.05 -2.85 -9.76
CA VAL A 120 3.49 -2.12 -10.92
C VAL A 120 2.06 -2.57 -11.21
N LYS A 121 1.83 -3.88 -11.28
CA LYS A 121 0.49 -4.44 -11.52
C LYS A 121 -0.50 -4.11 -10.40
N LEU A 122 -0.05 -4.18 -9.14
CA LEU A 122 -0.89 -3.91 -7.97
C LEU A 122 -1.34 -2.45 -7.93
N VAL A 123 -0.42 -1.50 -8.14
CA VAL A 123 -0.75 -0.07 -8.17
C VAL A 123 -1.67 0.26 -9.35
N ARG A 124 -1.44 -0.32 -10.52
CA ARG A 124 -2.31 -0.16 -11.68
C ARG A 124 -3.72 -0.73 -11.42
N PHE A 125 -3.78 -1.93 -10.83
CA PHE A 125 -5.04 -2.56 -10.44
C PHE A 125 -5.80 -1.70 -9.43
N ASP A 126 -5.14 -1.22 -8.38
CA ASP A 126 -5.75 -0.37 -7.35
C ASP A 126 -6.39 0.88 -7.96
N HIS A 127 -5.66 1.58 -8.82
CA HIS A 127 -6.20 2.74 -9.54
C HIS A 127 -7.41 2.39 -10.42
N ALA A 128 -7.38 1.25 -11.12
CA ALA A 128 -8.50 0.80 -11.94
C ALA A 128 -9.72 0.40 -11.07
N ALA A 129 -9.47 -0.28 -9.94
CA ALA A 129 -10.53 -0.71 -9.01
C ALA A 129 -11.32 0.49 -8.45
N HIS A 130 -10.64 1.55 -8.02
CA HIS A 130 -11.28 2.77 -7.54
C HIS A 130 -12.17 3.42 -8.62
N ARG A 131 -11.74 3.41 -9.88
CA ARG A 131 -12.52 3.93 -11.00
C ARG A 131 -13.75 3.07 -11.31
N LEU A 132 -13.64 1.73 -11.17
CA LEU A 132 -14.78 0.82 -11.31
C LEU A 132 -15.83 1.08 -10.21
N VAL A 133 -15.38 1.25 -8.95
CA VAL A 133 -16.26 1.59 -7.82
C VAL A 133 -16.92 2.96 -8.00
N ALA A 134 -16.23 3.91 -8.62
CA ALA A 134 -16.80 5.19 -9.02
C ALA A 134 -17.81 5.10 -10.19
N GLY A 135 -18.16 3.89 -10.64
CA GLY A 135 -19.18 3.63 -11.66
C GLY A 135 -18.71 3.88 -13.09
N GLN A 136 -17.39 3.97 -13.33
CA GLN A 136 -16.86 4.15 -14.68
C GLN A 136 -16.95 2.85 -15.49
N ASP A 137 -17.20 2.98 -16.78
CA ASP A 137 -17.27 1.86 -17.70
C ASP A 137 -15.95 1.06 -17.75
N ALA A 138 -16.05 -0.27 -17.70
CA ALA A 138 -14.89 -1.13 -17.59
C ALA A 138 -13.97 -1.11 -18.83
N ALA A 139 -14.51 -0.90 -20.03
CA ALA A 139 -13.70 -0.79 -21.24
C ALA A 139 -12.90 0.54 -21.23
N ARG A 140 -13.55 1.63 -20.79
CA ARG A 140 -12.89 2.93 -20.60
C ARG A 140 -11.82 2.86 -19.50
N VAL A 141 -12.14 2.25 -18.36
CA VAL A 141 -11.16 2.04 -17.27
C VAL A 141 -9.96 1.25 -17.77
N ALA A 142 -10.17 0.19 -18.56
CA ALA A 142 -9.08 -0.59 -19.13
C ALA A 142 -8.18 0.27 -20.04
N ALA A 143 -8.76 1.01 -20.98
CA ALA A 143 -8.03 1.87 -21.89
C ALA A 143 -7.20 2.94 -21.16
N ASP A 144 -7.83 3.66 -20.21
CA ASP A 144 -7.19 4.76 -19.49
C ASP A 144 -6.17 4.29 -18.43
N SER A 145 -6.26 3.03 -17.98
CA SER A 145 -5.35 2.46 -16.97
C SER A 145 -4.24 1.60 -17.59
N GLY A 146 -4.01 1.69 -18.90
CA GLY A 146 -2.90 1.02 -19.58
C GLY A 146 -3.04 -0.49 -19.69
N TYR A 147 -4.27 -1.00 -19.70
CA TYR A 147 -4.57 -2.38 -20.07
C TYR A 147 -4.74 -2.47 -21.58
N ALA A 148 -4.34 -3.60 -22.18
CA ALA A 148 -4.48 -3.81 -23.61
C ALA A 148 -5.96 -3.84 -24.04
N ASP A 149 -6.80 -4.41 -23.17
CA ASP A 149 -8.25 -4.55 -23.37
C ASP A 149 -8.96 -4.82 -22.03
N GLN A 150 -10.30 -4.87 -22.08
CA GLN A 150 -11.13 -5.18 -20.91
C GLN A 150 -10.86 -6.60 -20.36
N SER A 151 -10.51 -7.56 -21.22
CA SER A 151 -10.20 -8.93 -20.79
C SER A 151 -8.90 -8.99 -19.99
N HIS A 152 -7.93 -8.15 -20.32
CA HIS A 152 -6.70 -8.01 -19.55
C HIS A 152 -6.98 -7.39 -18.16
N LEU A 153 -7.79 -6.33 -18.10
CA LEU A 153 -8.28 -5.77 -16.82
C LEU A 153 -9.00 -6.84 -15.98
N HIS A 154 -9.93 -7.57 -16.59
CA HIS A 154 -10.68 -8.62 -15.90
C HIS A 154 -9.76 -9.69 -15.30
N ARG A 155 -8.77 -10.16 -16.03
CA ARG A 155 -7.79 -11.14 -15.53
C ARG A 155 -6.99 -10.62 -14.34
N ASP A 156 -6.54 -9.38 -14.37
CA ASP A 156 -5.80 -8.78 -13.25
C ASP A 156 -6.73 -8.58 -12.04
N VAL A 157 -7.98 -8.14 -12.22
CA VAL A 157 -8.98 -8.01 -11.14
C VAL A 157 -9.18 -9.36 -10.46
N VAL A 158 -9.48 -10.41 -11.22
CA VAL A 158 -9.69 -11.76 -10.65
C VAL A 158 -8.42 -12.28 -9.97
N ALA A 159 -7.24 -12.02 -10.53
CA ALA A 159 -5.97 -12.47 -9.94
C ALA A 159 -5.65 -11.79 -8.60
N PHE A 160 -6.13 -10.56 -8.36
CA PHE A 160 -5.89 -9.83 -7.11
C PHE A 160 -7.00 -10.01 -6.08
N THR A 161 -8.24 -10.19 -6.52
CA THR A 161 -9.42 -10.17 -5.63
C THR A 161 -10.15 -11.52 -5.54
N GLY A 162 -9.95 -12.40 -6.49
CA GLY A 162 -10.72 -13.64 -6.62
C GLY A 162 -12.14 -13.43 -7.18
N VAL A 163 -12.56 -12.19 -7.46
CA VAL A 163 -13.91 -11.87 -7.93
C VAL A 163 -13.90 -11.08 -9.24
N THR A 164 -15.06 -10.88 -9.85
CA THR A 164 -15.17 -10.16 -11.14
C THR A 164 -15.12 -8.65 -10.97
N PRO A 165 -14.81 -7.86 -12.01
CA PRO A 165 -14.89 -6.40 -11.98
C PRO A 165 -16.24 -5.85 -11.57
N ALA A 166 -17.34 -6.51 -11.96
CA ALA A 166 -18.69 -6.12 -11.56
C ALA A 166 -18.91 -6.29 -10.06
N THR A 167 -18.36 -7.35 -9.45
CA THR A 167 -18.42 -7.56 -8.00
C THR A 167 -17.57 -6.52 -7.28
N VAL A 168 -16.35 -6.25 -7.76
CA VAL A 168 -15.48 -5.21 -7.19
C VAL A 168 -16.14 -3.84 -7.23
N ALA A 169 -16.84 -3.49 -8.30
CA ALA A 169 -17.57 -2.24 -8.43
C ALA A 169 -18.66 -2.05 -7.35
N GLY A 170 -19.17 -3.13 -6.79
CA GLY A 170 -20.16 -3.12 -5.70
C GLY A 170 -19.56 -3.09 -4.29
N GLU A 171 -18.24 -3.14 -4.12
CA GLU A 171 -17.59 -3.24 -2.82
C GLU A 171 -17.51 -1.88 -2.11
N PRO A 172 -18.27 -1.63 -1.04
CA PRO A 172 -18.33 -0.34 -0.37
C PRO A 172 -16.99 0.04 0.31
N PHE A 173 -16.15 -0.95 0.61
CA PHE A 173 -14.87 -0.73 1.26
C PHE A 173 -13.90 0.06 0.37
N LEU A 174 -13.90 -0.17 -0.92
CA LEU A 174 -13.06 0.56 -1.89
C LEU A 174 -13.54 2.00 -2.12
N ALA A 175 -14.81 2.31 -1.87
CA ALA A 175 -15.35 3.66 -1.99
C ALA A 175 -14.88 4.60 -0.86
N VAL A 176 -14.40 4.05 0.26
CA VAL A 176 -13.97 4.82 1.45
C VAL A 176 -12.47 5.14 1.39
N ASP A 177 -11.71 4.46 0.55
CA ASP A 177 -10.27 4.49 0.55
C ASP A 177 -9.71 4.98 -0.79
N ASP A 178 -9.77 6.29 -0.96
CA ASP A 178 -9.24 6.99 -2.15
C ASP A 178 -7.72 7.23 -2.11
N ILE A 179 -7.04 6.86 -0.99
CA ILE A 179 -5.60 7.05 -0.80
C ILE A 179 -4.93 5.73 -0.39
N ALA A 180 -4.83 4.78 -1.32
CA ALA A 180 -4.10 3.54 -1.04
C ALA A 180 -2.57 3.75 -0.98
N TRP A 181 -2.06 4.75 -1.69
CA TRP A 181 -0.62 5.01 -1.83
C TRP A 181 -0.30 6.48 -1.65
N THR A 182 0.32 6.85 -0.55
CA THR A 182 0.86 8.20 -0.35
C THR A 182 2.29 8.27 -0.85
N SER A 183 2.59 9.25 -1.72
CA SER A 183 3.98 9.65 -2.02
C SER A 183 4.63 10.22 -0.76
N GLN A 184 5.94 10.05 -0.59
CA GLN A 184 6.66 10.47 0.63
C GLN A 184 6.57 11.97 0.95
N GLU A 185 6.10 12.82 0.04
CA GLU A 185 6.00 14.29 0.21
C GLU A 185 4.69 14.78 0.83
N ALA A 186 3.68 13.93 1.04
CA ALA A 186 2.44 14.36 1.67
C ALA A 186 2.45 14.03 3.17
N PRO A 187 2.23 15.02 4.08
CA PRO A 187 1.99 14.74 5.48
C PRO A 187 0.74 13.84 5.59
N ALA A 188 0.79 12.85 6.46
CA ALA A 188 -0.31 11.93 6.70
C ALA A 188 -1.60 12.71 6.96
N LYS A 189 -2.54 12.69 6.01
CA LYS A 189 -3.89 13.21 6.25
C LYS A 189 -4.66 12.13 6.99
N THR A 190 -4.79 12.29 8.28
CA THR A 190 -5.66 11.45 9.12
C THR A 190 -7.10 11.79 8.79
N HIS A 191 -7.77 10.96 7.98
CA HIS A 191 -9.21 11.09 7.76
C HIS A 191 -9.97 10.36 8.87
N ALA A 192 -10.63 11.14 9.71
CA ALA A 192 -11.65 10.64 10.60
C ALA A 192 -12.94 10.36 9.80
N SER A 193 -13.06 9.17 9.23
CA SER A 193 -14.34 8.69 8.71
C SER A 193 -15.15 8.08 9.86
N GLY A 194 -15.83 8.94 10.60
CA GLY A 194 -16.88 8.53 11.53
C GLY A 194 -18.12 8.08 10.76
N VAL A 195 -18.26 6.79 10.50
CA VAL A 195 -19.55 6.23 10.10
C VAL A 195 -20.40 6.08 11.36
N LEU A 196 -21.19 7.10 11.64
CA LEU A 196 -22.31 6.99 12.60
C LEU A 196 -23.37 6.10 11.96
N ARG A 197 -23.50 4.86 12.42
CA ARG A 197 -24.75 4.09 12.22
C ARG A 197 -25.66 4.37 13.41
N ARG A 198 -26.84 4.89 13.12
CA ARG A 198 -28.00 4.79 13.98
C ARG A 198 -28.65 3.42 13.80
#